data_7ec82d4d774916a4e0a55bd830d4a9b8
#
_entry.id   7ec82d4d774916a4e0a55bd830d4a9b8
#
_cell.length_a   1.000
_cell.length_b   1.000
_cell.length_c   1.000
_cell.angle_alpha   90.00
_cell.angle_beta   90.00
_cell.angle_gamma   90.00
#
_symmetry.space_group_name_H-M   'P 1'
#
loop_
_entity.id
_entity.type
_entity.pdbx_description
1 polymer ?
#
loop_
_entity_poly.entity_id
_entity_poly.type
_entity_poly.pdbx_seq_one_letter_code
_entity_poly.pdbx_strand_id
1 'polypeptide(L)'
;MPKKKCSFCGRSEDDVNMLISGLSGYICDDCTKQAYNILETAGAVDDPKKGKGGARKLAEVPKPMDIKAYLDEYIIGQDEAKRSLAVAVYNHYKRLQQPEDETGVEIEKSNIIMVGSTGTGKTLLARTIAKLLDVPFTIVDATVFTEAGYVGEDVESILSRLLQVADYDVAETERGIVFIDEIDKIARKSDNPSITRDVSGEGVQQGLLKLLEGTVVNVPPKGGRKHPDQNYTQVDTKNILFICGGAFDGIETKIARRLNTHVVGFNSIQNTAKIDKNDLMKYVLPQDLKAFGLIPEIIGRLPVLTYLKPLDREALRKILVEPKNSIVKQFTKLFEMDGIKLTFTDGALDYIVDKAVEYKLGARGLRSIVESVVNEAMFELPSKDVKELEVTRDYAAQELEKSTRSEEHTSELQSHVMI
;
A
#
# COMPACT_ATOMS: atom_id res chain seq x y z
N MET A 1 17.12 -55.49 -26.47
CA MET A 1 15.74 -55.17 -25.97
C MET A 1 15.17 -54.10 -26.88
N PRO A 2 13.89 -54.15 -27.30
CA PRO A 2 13.33 -53.11 -28.12
C PRO A 2 13.38 -51.78 -27.35
N LYS A 3 13.86 -50.70 -28.04
CA LYS A 3 13.92 -49.36 -27.42
C LYS A 3 12.51 -48.89 -27.12
N LYS A 4 12.30 -48.32 -25.95
CA LYS A 4 11.04 -47.74 -25.54
C LYS A 4 10.73 -46.52 -26.40
N LYS A 5 9.46 -46.36 -26.83
CA LYS A 5 9.00 -45.26 -27.69
C LYS A 5 7.77 -44.62 -27.11
N CYS A 6 7.62 -43.33 -27.32
CA CYS A 6 6.40 -42.60 -26.96
C CYS A 6 5.22 -43.14 -27.80
N SER A 7 4.16 -43.54 -27.14
CA SER A 7 2.95 -44.08 -27.80
C SER A 7 2.13 -43.02 -28.54
N PHE A 8 2.41 -41.74 -28.31
CA PHE A 8 1.70 -40.61 -28.96
C PHE A 8 2.44 -40.10 -30.20
N CYS A 9 3.75 -39.84 -30.12
CA CYS A 9 4.51 -39.26 -31.23
C CYS A 9 5.52 -40.22 -31.87
N GLY A 10 5.74 -41.43 -31.31
CA GLY A 10 6.62 -42.45 -31.84
C GLY A 10 8.12 -42.23 -31.60
N ARG A 11 8.57 -41.09 -31.01
CA ARG A 11 9.97 -40.78 -30.70
C ARG A 11 10.52 -41.78 -29.69
N SER A 12 11.79 -42.13 -29.83
CA SER A 12 12.48 -43.05 -28.94
C SER A 12 12.93 -42.38 -27.65
N GLU A 13 13.29 -43.17 -26.64
CA GLU A 13 13.79 -42.65 -25.36
C GLU A 13 15.04 -41.76 -25.52
N ASP A 14 15.83 -41.99 -26.56
CA ASP A 14 17.02 -41.19 -26.84
C ASP A 14 16.70 -39.81 -27.46
N ASP A 15 15.50 -39.63 -28.04
CA ASP A 15 15.07 -38.43 -28.75
C ASP A 15 14.20 -37.46 -27.87
N VAL A 16 14.02 -37.77 -26.61
CA VAL A 16 13.16 -37.01 -25.68
C VAL A 16 13.86 -36.82 -24.34
N ASN A 17 13.51 -35.76 -23.63
CA ASN A 17 14.15 -35.51 -22.30
C ASN A 17 13.65 -36.45 -21.21
N MET A 18 12.40 -36.88 -21.31
CA MET A 18 11.79 -37.79 -20.34
C MET A 18 10.72 -38.67 -21.01
N LEU A 19 10.67 -39.92 -20.62
CA LEU A 19 9.65 -40.88 -21.04
C LEU A 19 8.90 -41.39 -19.82
N ILE A 20 7.64 -41.02 -19.66
CA ILE A 20 6.77 -41.44 -18.55
C ILE A 20 6.12 -42.75 -18.92
N SER A 21 6.27 -43.79 -18.07
CA SER A 21 5.67 -45.11 -18.29
C SER A 21 4.27 -45.17 -17.73
N GLY A 22 3.31 -45.62 -18.54
CA GLY A 22 1.96 -46.02 -18.11
C GLY A 22 1.81 -47.55 -18.05
N LEU A 23 0.59 -48.01 -17.77
CA LEU A 23 0.29 -49.46 -17.66
C LEU A 23 0.51 -50.20 -19.00
N SER A 24 0.27 -49.57 -20.12
CA SER A 24 0.31 -50.23 -21.49
C SER A 24 1.09 -49.40 -22.51
N GLY A 25 1.79 -48.34 -22.12
CA GLY A 25 2.51 -47.48 -23.07
C GLY A 25 3.36 -46.41 -22.39
N TYR A 26 3.96 -45.55 -23.23
CA TYR A 26 4.86 -44.49 -22.76
C TYR A 26 4.40 -43.14 -23.38
N ILE A 27 4.57 -42.04 -22.66
CA ILE A 27 4.33 -40.67 -23.16
C ILE A 27 5.58 -39.84 -22.87
N CYS A 28 6.03 -39.05 -23.86
CA CYS A 28 7.16 -38.14 -23.67
C CYS A 28 6.72 -36.81 -23.07
N ASP A 29 7.70 -36.05 -22.55
CA ASP A 29 7.51 -34.74 -21.95
C ASP A 29 6.83 -33.72 -22.89
N ASP A 30 7.16 -33.72 -24.19
CA ASP A 30 6.52 -32.83 -25.17
C ASP A 30 5.04 -33.20 -25.41
N CYS A 31 4.73 -34.49 -25.56
CA CYS A 31 3.36 -34.93 -25.72
C CYS A 31 2.53 -34.73 -24.45
N THR A 32 3.13 -34.83 -23.28
CA THR A 32 2.48 -34.53 -22.00
C THR A 32 2.11 -33.04 -21.93
N LYS A 33 3.02 -32.14 -22.32
CA LYS A 33 2.76 -30.69 -22.40
C LYS A 33 1.63 -30.37 -23.40
N GLN A 34 1.68 -31.00 -24.58
CA GLN A 34 0.62 -30.78 -25.58
C GLN A 34 -0.74 -31.31 -25.11
N ALA A 35 -0.78 -32.52 -24.52
CA ALA A 35 -2.01 -33.08 -23.94
C ALA A 35 -2.56 -32.19 -22.83
N TYR A 36 -1.70 -31.68 -21.95
CA TYR A 36 -2.09 -30.76 -20.89
C TYR A 36 -2.69 -29.47 -21.46
N ASN A 37 -2.04 -28.84 -22.45
CA ASN A 37 -2.55 -27.62 -23.10
C ASN A 37 -3.92 -27.84 -23.79
N ILE A 38 -4.10 -29.00 -24.43
CA ILE A 38 -5.38 -29.36 -25.08
C ILE A 38 -6.49 -29.54 -24.02
N LEU A 39 -6.18 -30.23 -22.92
CA LEU A 39 -7.12 -30.44 -21.83
C LEU A 39 -7.43 -29.13 -21.10
N GLU A 40 -6.45 -28.25 -20.94
CA GLU A 40 -6.63 -26.90 -20.40
C GLU A 40 -7.53 -26.04 -21.28
N THR A 41 -7.30 -26.06 -22.60
CA THR A 41 -8.13 -25.32 -23.59
C THR A 41 -9.55 -25.90 -23.67
N ALA A 42 -9.68 -27.21 -23.46
CA ALA A 42 -10.99 -27.90 -23.44
C ALA A 42 -11.72 -27.79 -22.09
N GLY A 43 -11.11 -27.16 -21.07
CA GLY A 43 -11.70 -27.05 -19.74
C GLY A 43 -11.84 -28.39 -18.98
N ALA A 44 -11.06 -29.41 -19.38
CA ALA A 44 -11.13 -30.76 -18.86
C ALA A 44 -10.08 -31.06 -17.76
N VAL A 45 -9.20 -30.13 -17.44
CA VAL A 45 -8.22 -30.19 -16.34
C VAL A 45 -8.64 -29.22 -15.27
N ASP A 46 -9.05 -29.72 -14.12
CA ASP A 46 -9.05 -28.96 -12.89
C ASP A 46 -7.57 -28.75 -12.50
N ASP A 47 -6.99 -27.59 -12.84
CA ASP A 47 -5.69 -27.17 -12.32
C ASP A 47 -5.81 -27.04 -10.80
N PRO A 48 -5.09 -27.81 -10.00
CA PRO A 48 -5.12 -27.64 -8.55
C PRO A 48 -4.54 -26.28 -8.11
N LYS A 49 -3.92 -25.52 -9.04
CA LYS A 49 -3.52 -24.12 -8.85
C LYS A 49 -4.51 -23.12 -9.41
N LYS A 50 -5.34 -23.49 -10.39
CA LYS A 50 -6.57 -22.79 -10.71
C LYS A 50 -7.65 -23.35 -9.80
N GLY A 51 -7.63 -22.93 -8.55
CA GLY A 51 -8.79 -23.09 -7.67
C GLY A 51 -10.01 -22.70 -8.48
N LYS A 52 -11.00 -23.61 -8.56
CA LYS A 52 -12.31 -23.45 -9.18
C LYS A 52 -12.64 -21.98 -9.35
N GLY A 53 -12.90 -21.51 -10.57
CA GLY A 53 -13.52 -20.21 -10.85
C GLY A 53 -14.94 -20.07 -10.30
N GLY A 54 -15.14 -20.54 -9.10
CA GLY A 54 -16.16 -20.14 -8.16
C GLY A 54 -15.44 -19.17 -7.24
N ALA A 55 -15.77 -17.89 -7.31
CA ALA A 55 -15.33 -16.88 -6.39
C ALA A 55 -15.16 -17.52 -5.00
N ARG A 56 -13.92 -17.55 -4.48
CA ARG A 56 -13.68 -17.92 -3.07
C ARG A 56 -14.77 -17.19 -2.29
N LYS A 57 -15.70 -17.93 -1.63
CA LYS A 57 -16.67 -17.26 -0.77
C LYS A 57 -15.86 -16.38 0.12
N LEU A 58 -16.05 -15.06 0.03
CA LEU A 58 -15.48 -14.14 0.99
C LEU A 58 -15.74 -14.74 2.37
N ALA A 59 -14.67 -15.03 3.11
CA ALA A 59 -14.80 -15.40 4.51
C ALA A 59 -15.70 -14.35 5.16
N GLU A 60 -16.45 -14.73 6.18
CA GLU A 60 -17.34 -13.81 6.89
C GLU A 60 -16.59 -12.52 7.18
N VAL A 61 -17.05 -11.40 6.63
CA VAL A 61 -16.36 -10.11 6.75
C VAL A 61 -16.28 -9.74 8.23
N PRO A 62 -15.09 -9.55 8.81
CA PRO A 62 -14.96 -9.19 10.22
C PRO A 62 -15.77 -7.92 10.52
N LYS A 63 -16.40 -7.87 11.69
CA LYS A 63 -17.17 -6.69 12.09
C LYS A 63 -16.25 -5.47 12.31
N PRO A 64 -16.76 -4.24 12.24
CA PRO A 64 -15.94 -3.04 12.39
C PRO A 64 -15.12 -2.99 13.69
N MET A 65 -15.64 -3.52 14.77
CA MET A 65 -14.91 -3.60 16.05
C MET A 65 -13.71 -4.57 15.95
N ASP A 66 -13.90 -5.70 15.29
CA ASP A 66 -12.84 -6.71 15.13
C ASP A 66 -11.75 -6.19 14.18
N ILE A 67 -12.15 -5.48 13.09
CA ILE A 67 -11.21 -4.80 12.20
C ILE A 67 -10.39 -3.77 12.98
N LYS A 68 -11.05 -2.93 13.81
CA LYS A 68 -10.34 -1.95 14.64
C LYS A 68 -9.39 -2.63 15.62
N ALA A 69 -9.84 -3.67 16.31
CA ALA A 69 -9.00 -4.40 17.27
C ALA A 69 -7.76 -4.98 16.60
N TYR A 70 -7.91 -5.55 15.40
CA TYR A 70 -6.76 -6.02 14.63
C TYR A 70 -5.81 -4.89 14.23
N LEU A 71 -6.34 -3.73 13.82
CA LEU A 71 -5.52 -2.56 13.52
C LEU A 71 -4.76 -2.06 14.76
N ASP A 72 -5.36 -2.14 15.95
CA ASP A 72 -4.76 -1.74 17.23
C ASP A 72 -3.51 -2.59 17.58
N GLU A 73 -3.45 -3.84 17.12
CA GLU A 73 -2.26 -4.70 17.31
C GLU A 73 -1.01 -4.21 16.54
N TYR A 74 -1.21 -3.49 15.43
CA TYR A 74 -0.12 -3.10 14.52
C TYR A 74 0.15 -1.61 14.48
N ILE A 75 -0.82 -0.78 14.84
CA ILE A 75 -0.76 0.67 14.64
C ILE A 75 -1.13 1.39 15.94
N ILE A 76 -0.24 2.25 16.39
CA ILE A 76 -0.45 3.05 17.60
C ILE A 76 -1.30 4.29 17.30
N GLY A 77 -2.25 4.57 18.17
CA GLY A 77 -3.12 5.75 18.04
C GLY A 77 -4.02 5.69 16.80
N GLN A 78 -4.33 6.87 16.23
CA GLN A 78 -5.12 7.03 15.00
C GLN A 78 -6.57 6.48 15.12
N ASP A 79 -7.19 6.56 16.29
CA ASP A 79 -8.48 5.94 16.59
C ASP A 79 -9.61 6.38 15.64
N GLU A 80 -9.67 7.67 15.30
CA GLU A 80 -10.67 8.20 14.37
C GLU A 80 -10.53 7.58 12.96
N ALA A 81 -9.29 7.54 12.45
CA ALA A 81 -9.01 6.94 11.15
C ALA A 81 -9.33 5.45 11.15
N LYS A 82 -8.93 4.71 12.19
CA LYS A 82 -9.22 3.27 12.33
C LYS A 82 -10.72 2.99 12.34
N ARG A 83 -11.50 3.77 13.08
CA ARG A 83 -12.97 3.63 13.14
C ARG A 83 -13.60 3.89 11.78
N SER A 84 -13.26 5.01 11.14
CA SER A 84 -13.78 5.39 9.82
C SER A 84 -13.46 4.33 8.77
N LEU A 85 -12.20 3.86 8.75
CA LEU A 85 -11.74 2.82 7.84
C LEU A 85 -12.43 1.48 8.10
N ALA A 86 -12.55 1.05 9.36
CA ALA A 86 -13.19 -0.20 9.72
C ALA A 86 -14.65 -0.25 9.25
N VAL A 87 -15.40 0.84 9.42
CA VAL A 87 -16.79 0.94 8.96
C VAL A 87 -16.86 0.96 7.44
N ALA A 88 -16.05 1.77 6.77
CA ALA A 88 -16.05 1.90 5.31
C ALA A 88 -15.71 0.58 4.62
N VAL A 89 -14.67 -0.10 5.10
CA VAL A 89 -14.23 -1.40 4.57
C VAL A 89 -15.30 -2.48 4.82
N TYR A 90 -15.84 -2.55 6.02
CA TYR A 90 -16.93 -3.48 6.33
C TYR A 90 -18.13 -3.29 5.40
N ASN A 91 -18.58 -2.04 5.20
CA ASN A 91 -19.69 -1.72 4.33
C ASN A 91 -19.38 -2.06 2.86
N HIS A 92 -18.15 -1.80 2.41
CA HIS A 92 -17.72 -2.15 1.07
C HIS A 92 -17.84 -3.66 0.80
N TYR A 93 -17.24 -4.50 1.65
CA TYR A 93 -17.28 -5.95 1.47
C TYR A 93 -18.66 -6.56 1.75
N LYS A 94 -19.45 -5.96 2.64
CA LYS A 94 -20.85 -6.34 2.84
C LYS A 94 -21.69 -6.06 1.60
N ARG A 95 -21.43 -4.95 0.89
CA ARG A 95 -22.07 -4.66 -0.41
C ARG A 95 -21.77 -5.74 -1.42
N LEU A 96 -20.54 -6.26 -1.50
CA LEU A 96 -20.17 -7.34 -2.41
C LEU A 96 -20.88 -8.68 -2.11
N GLN A 97 -21.37 -8.84 -0.88
CA GLN A 97 -22.11 -10.03 -0.45
C GLN A 97 -23.63 -9.84 -0.54
N GLN A 98 -24.10 -8.66 -0.96
CA GLN A 98 -25.53 -8.38 -1.07
C GLN A 98 -26.12 -9.31 -2.13
N PRO A 99 -27.15 -10.13 -1.80
CA PRO A 99 -27.90 -10.86 -2.80
C PRO A 99 -28.63 -9.88 -3.72
N GLU A 100 -28.92 -10.30 -4.95
CA GLU A 100 -29.83 -9.54 -5.82
C GLU A 100 -31.18 -9.41 -5.11
N ASP A 101 -31.53 -8.18 -4.73
CA ASP A 101 -32.69 -7.89 -3.91
C ASP A 101 -33.82 -7.33 -4.79
N GLU A 102 -35.04 -7.83 -4.56
CA GLU A 102 -36.28 -7.37 -5.23
C GLU A 102 -36.61 -5.90 -4.87
N THR A 103 -36.00 -5.33 -3.84
CA THR A 103 -36.25 -3.93 -3.41
C THR A 103 -35.63 -2.90 -4.33
N GLY A 104 -34.70 -3.28 -5.21
CA GLY A 104 -34.02 -2.38 -6.15
C GLY A 104 -33.10 -1.34 -5.48
N VAL A 105 -32.72 -1.53 -4.20
CA VAL A 105 -31.79 -0.64 -3.50
C VAL A 105 -30.35 -1.00 -3.87
N GLU A 106 -29.69 -0.10 -4.61
CA GLU A 106 -28.26 -0.21 -4.91
C GLU A 106 -27.43 0.55 -3.87
N ILE A 107 -26.46 -0.16 -3.25
CA ILE A 107 -25.50 0.46 -2.35
C ILE A 107 -24.32 1.00 -3.17
N GLU A 108 -24.10 2.31 -3.11
CA GLU A 108 -23.01 2.96 -3.81
C GLU A 108 -21.63 2.57 -3.27
N LYS A 109 -20.64 2.66 -4.13
CA LYS A 109 -19.22 2.44 -3.82
C LYS A 109 -18.70 3.55 -2.91
N SER A 110 -18.01 3.19 -1.82
CA SER A 110 -17.47 4.11 -0.82
C SER A 110 -15.94 4.06 -0.82
N ASN A 111 -15.29 4.77 -1.78
CA ASN A 111 -13.85 4.94 -1.74
C ASN A 111 -13.45 5.91 -0.62
N ILE A 112 -12.20 5.84 -0.19
CA ILE A 112 -11.72 6.49 1.02
C ILE A 112 -10.59 7.47 0.69
N ILE A 113 -10.56 8.61 1.36
CA ILE A 113 -9.42 9.53 1.35
C ILE A 113 -8.90 9.75 2.77
N MET A 114 -7.59 9.57 2.93
CA MET A 114 -6.86 9.75 4.18
C MET A 114 -5.93 10.96 4.07
N VAL A 115 -6.15 11.94 4.95
CA VAL A 115 -5.35 13.17 5.01
C VAL A 115 -4.44 13.11 6.24
N GLY A 116 -3.15 13.41 6.08
CA GLY A 116 -2.22 13.44 7.21
C GLY A 116 -0.76 13.44 6.77
N SER A 117 0.11 14.06 7.54
CA SER A 117 1.52 14.22 7.23
C SER A 117 2.23 12.90 6.90
N THR A 118 3.36 13.01 6.23
CA THR A 118 4.18 11.84 5.89
C THR A 118 4.62 11.10 7.16
N GLY A 119 4.61 9.77 7.12
CA GLY A 119 5.03 8.94 8.25
C GLY A 119 3.96 8.69 9.32
N THR A 120 2.72 9.20 9.19
CA THR A 120 1.63 8.98 10.15
C THR A 120 0.96 7.60 10.08
N GLY A 121 1.30 6.77 9.08
CA GLY A 121 0.83 5.38 8.97
C GLY A 121 -0.28 5.13 7.94
N LYS A 122 -0.55 6.06 7.00
CA LYS A 122 -1.59 5.90 5.96
C LYS A 122 -1.46 4.58 5.18
N THR A 123 -0.31 4.36 4.59
CA THR A 123 0.00 3.14 3.82
C THR A 123 -0.05 1.87 4.66
N LEU A 124 0.39 1.96 5.93
CA LEU A 124 0.37 0.83 6.87
C LEU A 124 -1.06 0.43 7.22
N LEU A 125 -1.97 1.40 7.43
CA LEU A 125 -3.39 1.15 7.67
C LEU A 125 -4.02 0.37 6.51
N ALA A 126 -3.86 0.84 5.27
CA ALA A 126 -4.41 0.19 4.09
C ALA A 126 -3.86 -1.24 3.89
N ARG A 127 -2.54 -1.41 4.04
CA ARG A 127 -1.87 -2.72 3.93
C ARG A 127 -2.35 -3.69 5.01
N THR A 128 -2.51 -3.22 6.25
CA THR A 128 -2.95 -4.06 7.37
C THR A 128 -4.39 -4.54 7.18
N ILE A 129 -5.27 -3.68 6.64
CA ILE A 129 -6.64 -4.04 6.28
C ILE A 129 -6.66 -5.10 5.18
N ALA A 130 -5.91 -4.90 4.10
CA ALA A 130 -5.85 -5.85 3.00
C ALA A 130 -5.35 -7.23 3.46
N LYS A 131 -4.35 -7.24 4.38
CA LYS A 131 -3.84 -8.47 4.99
C LYS A 131 -4.89 -9.18 5.86
N LEU A 132 -5.70 -8.42 6.64
CA LEU A 132 -6.77 -8.99 7.45
C LEU A 132 -7.83 -9.67 6.60
N LEU A 133 -8.16 -9.06 5.45
CA LEU A 133 -9.22 -9.52 4.55
C LEU A 133 -8.75 -10.59 3.56
N ASP A 134 -7.44 -10.83 3.49
CA ASP A 134 -6.80 -11.77 2.53
C ASP A 134 -7.22 -11.46 1.08
N VAL A 135 -7.11 -10.19 0.69
CA VAL A 135 -7.45 -9.71 -0.66
C VAL A 135 -6.23 -9.15 -1.38
N PRO A 136 -6.20 -9.19 -2.73
CA PRO A 136 -5.13 -8.57 -3.51
C PRO A 136 -4.97 -7.09 -3.16
N PHE A 137 -3.73 -6.66 -2.98
CA PHE A 137 -3.40 -5.29 -2.57
C PHE A 137 -2.25 -4.73 -3.37
N THR A 138 -2.46 -3.57 -3.98
CA THR A 138 -1.39 -2.84 -4.66
C THR A 138 -1.27 -1.41 -4.13
N ILE A 139 -0.05 -0.89 -4.18
CA ILE A 139 0.28 0.50 -3.83
C ILE A 139 0.80 1.17 -5.09
N VAL A 140 0.28 2.36 -5.37
CA VAL A 140 0.72 3.19 -6.46
C VAL A 140 0.93 4.62 -5.97
N ASP A 141 1.91 5.28 -6.54
CA ASP A 141 2.19 6.69 -6.29
C ASP A 141 1.51 7.52 -7.39
N ALA A 142 0.69 8.50 -6.99
CA ALA A 142 -0.04 9.33 -7.95
C ALA A 142 0.87 10.18 -8.85
N THR A 143 2.11 10.44 -8.42
CA THR A 143 3.07 11.28 -9.14
C THR A 143 3.68 10.62 -10.37
N VAL A 144 3.61 9.28 -10.47
CA VAL A 144 4.14 8.55 -11.64
C VAL A 144 3.20 8.60 -12.85
N PHE A 145 1.95 9.01 -12.65
CA PHE A 145 0.94 9.05 -13.71
C PHE A 145 0.97 10.34 -14.50
N THR A 146 0.66 10.21 -15.78
CA THR A 146 0.45 11.33 -16.70
C THR A 146 -0.86 11.15 -17.45
N GLU A 147 -1.34 12.23 -18.07
CA GLU A 147 -2.50 12.13 -18.97
C GLU A 147 -2.16 11.18 -20.15
N ALA A 148 -3.14 10.38 -20.57
CA ALA A 148 -2.98 9.41 -21.65
C ALA A 148 -2.40 10.06 -22.92
N GLY A 149 -1.31 9.45 -23.45
CA GLY A 149 -0.60 9.93 -24.63
C GLY A 149 0.64 10.80 -24.36
N TYR A 150 0.95 11.08 -23.09
CA TYR A 150 2.20 11.75 -22.69
C TYR A 150 3.23 10.76 -22.12
N VAL A 151 4.45 11.25 -21.87
CA VAL A 151 5.53 10.44 -21.28
C VAL A 151 5.25 10.23 -19.81
N GLY A 152 4.99 8.98 -19.42
CA GLY A 152 4.65 8.54 -18.07
C GLY A 152 3.83 7.26 -18.10
N GLU A 153 3.37 6.82 -16.95
CA GLU A 153 2.46 5.67 -16.86
C GLU A 153 1.01 6.12 -17.02
N ASP A 154 0.24 5.36 -17.79
CA ASP A 154 -1.21 5.52 -17.85
C ASP A 154 -1.84 5.09 -16.52
N VAL A 155 -2.89 5.79 -16.09
CA VAL A 155 -3.64 5.48 -14.86
C VAL A 155 -4.17 4.03 -14.85
N GLU A 156 -4.46 3.47 -16.01
CA GLU A 156 -4.91 2.08 -16.17
C GLU A 156 -3.84 1.04 -15.80
N SER A 157 -2.54 1.42 -15.73
CA SER A 157 -1.44 0.54 -15.26
C SER A 157 -1.63 0.07 -13.81
N ILE A 158 -2.41 0.81 -13.01
CA ILE A 158 -2.84 0.42 -11.65
C ILE A 158 -3.47 -0.97 -11.66
N LEU A 159 -4.36 -1.21 -12.62
CA LEU A 159 -5.08 -2.49 -12.74
C LEU A 159 -4.17 -3.62 -13.21
N SER A 160 -3.17 -3.33 -14.04
CA SER A 160 -2.16 -4.32 -14.44
C SER A 160 -1.36 -4.81 -13.23
N ARG A 161 -0.98 -3.89 -12.32
CA ARG A 161 -0.28 -4.23 -11.07
C ARG A 161 -1.17 -5.05 -10.13
N LEU A 162 -2.44 -4.67 -9.97
CA LEU A 162 -3.39 -5.41 -9.14
C LEU A 162 -3.65 -6.81 -9.70
N LEU A 163 -3.85 -6.93 -11.02
CA LEU A 163 -4.04 -8.18 -11.72
C LEU A 163 -2.83 -9.13 -11.56
N GLN A 164 -1.62 -8.57 -11.61
CA GLN A 164 -0.39 -9.34 -11.38
C GLN A 164 -0.31 -9.86 -9.93
N VAL A 165 -0.69 -9.05 -8.94
CA VAL A 165 -0.72 -9.47 -7.52
C VAL A 165 -1.78 -10.54 -7.27
N ALA A 166 -2.86 -10.56 -8.05
CA ALA A 166 -3.92 -11.56 -8.02
C ALA A 166 -3.62 -12.80 -8.88
N ASP A 167 -2.36 -13.02 -9.29
CA ASP A 167 -1.96 -14.12 -10.18
C ASP A 167 -2.80 -14.22 -11.46
N TYR A 168 -3.23 -13.08 -12.00
CA TYR A 168 -4.08 -12.93 -13.18
C TYR A 168 -5.50 -13.48 -13.01
N ASP A 169 -5.95 -13.73 -11.79
CA ASP A 169 -7.36 -14.04 -11.50
C ASP A 169 -8.17 -12.73 -11.50
N VAL A 170 -9.09 -12.60 -12.48
CA VAL A 170 -9.93 -11.41 -12.65
C VAL A 170 -10.91 -11.27 -11.47
N ALA A 171 -11.52 -12.36 -11.03
CA ALA A 171 -12.50 -12.32 -9.94
C ALA A 171 -11.86 -11.89 -8.60
N GLU A 172 -10.63 -12.34 -8.33
CA GLU A 172 -9.86 -11.89 -7.17
C GLU A 172 -9.42 -10.43 -7.34
N THR A 173 -8.98 -10.03 -8.56
CA THR A 173 -8.59 -8.65 -8.88
C THR A 173 -9.72 -7.67 -8.58
N GLU A 174 -10.93 -7.98 -9.01
CA GLU A 174 -12.12 -7.14 -8.84
C GLU A 174 -12.58 -6.98 -7.38
N ARG A 175 -12.03 -7.78 -6.45
CA ARG A 175 -12.26 -7.67 -5.00
C ARG A 175 -11.08 -7.05 -4.26
N GLY A 176 -10.05 -6.66 -5.00
CA GLY A 176 -8.83 -6.11 -4.44
C GLY A 176 -8.96 -4.72 -3.86
N ILE A 177 -7.90 -4.29 -3.19
CA ILE A 177 -7.72 -2.94 -2.66
C ILE A 177 -6.57 -2.27 -3.39
N VAL A 178 -6.80 -1.05 -3.87
CA VAL A 178 -5.76 -0.16 -4.42
C VAL A 178 -5.52 0.98 -3.45
N PHE A 179 -4.28 1.15 -3.04
CA PHE A 179 -3.85 2.33 -2.29
C PHE A 179 -3.11 3.29 -3.22
N ILE A 180 -3.67 4.49 -3.40
CA ILE A 180 -3.08 5.57 -4.19
C ILE A 180 -2.44 6.55 -3.21
N ASP A 181 -1.10 6.54 -3.14
CA ASP A 181 -0.35 7.47 -2.29
C ASP A 181 -0.09 8.79 -3.01
N GLU A 182 0.21 9.83 -2.26
CA GLU A 182 0.57 11.16 -2.73
C GLU A 182 -0.49 11.84 -3.64
N ILE A 183 -1.78 11.57 -3.40
CA ILE A 183 -2.89 12.14 -4.18
C ILE A 183 -2.89 13.68 -4.17
N ASP A 184 -2.34 14.29 -3.13
CA ASP A 184 -2.19 15.74 -3.00
C ASP A 184 -1.20 16.35 -4.01
N LYS A 185 -0.29 15.56 -4.56
CA LYS A 185 0.72 16.04 -5.52
C LYS A 185 0.16 16.25 -6.92
N ILE A 186 -0.96 15.60 -7.25
CA ILE A 186 -1.69 15.84 -8.51
C ILE A 186 -2.76 16.94 -8.38
N ALA A 187 -2.82 17.61 -7.22
CA ALA A 187 -3.68 18.77 -7.04
C ALA A 187 -3.20 19.96 -7.88
N ARG A 188 -4.13 20.76 -8.40
CA ARG A 188 -3.80 22.00 -9.14
C ARG A 188 -2.99 22.96 -8.28
N LYS A 189 -1.85 23.43 -8.78
CA LYS A 189 -0.93 24.30 -8.02
C LYS A 189 -1.27 25.78 -8.05
N SER A 190 -2.15 26.27 -8.92
CA SER A 190 -2.47 27.71 -9.01
C SER A 190 -3.83 28.01 -9.65
N ASP A 191 -4.45 29.14 -9.24
CA ASP A 191 -5.62 29.75 -9.85
C ASP A 191 -5.32 30.46 -11.19
N ASN A 192 -4.09 30.39 -11.70
CA ASN A 192 -3.78 30.97 -13.01
C ASN A 192 -4.32 30.04 -14.10
N PRO A 193 -5.27 30.48 -14.91
CA PRO A 193 -5.68 29.80 -16.13
C PRO A 193 -4.55 29.94 -17.16
N SER A 194 -3.45 29.24 -16.96
CA SER A 194 -2.42 29.09 -17.97
C SER A 194 -3.06 28.34 -19.14
N ILE A 195 -2.85 28.86 -20.34
CA ILE A 195 -3.36 28.31 -21.61
C ILE A 195 -2.81 26.91 -21.90
N THR A 196 -1.85 26.43 -21.10
CA THR A 196 -1.26 25.10 -21.19
C THR A 196 -2.04 24.12 -20.32
N ARG A 197 -2.54 23.06 -20.96
CA ARG A 197 -3.24 21.95 -20.31
C ARG A 197 -2.33 21.31 -19.23
N ASP A 198 -2.84 21.19 -18.01
CA ASP A 198 -2.11 20.56 -16.91
C ASP A 198 -2.21 19.05 -17.03
N VAL A 199 -1.25 18.46 -17.74
CA VAL A 199 -1.19 17.02 -18.05
C VAL A 199 -0.73 16.16 -16.87
N SER A 200 -0.12 16.76 -15.85
CA SER A 200 0.38 16.09 -14.65
C SER A 200 -0.52 16.24 -13.42
N GLY A 201 -1.43 17.16 -13.45
CA GLY A 201 -2.39 17.45 -12.37
C GLY A 201 -3.81 17.08 -12.74
N GLU A 202 -4.56 18.00 -13.35
CA GLU A 202 -5.98 17.78 -13.66
C GLU A 202 -6.22 16.62 -14.63
N GLY A 203 -5.35 16.43 -15.63
CA GLY A 203 -5.48 15.32 -16.59
C GLY A 203 -5.40 13.97 -15.92
N VAL A 204 -4.49 13.80 -14.92
CA VAL A 204 -4.38 12.58 -14.12
C VAL A 204 -5.62 12.39 -13.23
N GLN A 205 -6.11 13.48 -12.61
CA GLN A 205 -7.34 13.41 -11.82
C GLN A 205 -8.54 12.95 -12.65
N GLN A 206 -8.69 13.41 -13.88
CA GLN A 206 -9.75 12.97 -14.80
C GLN A 206 -9.59 11.50 -15.22
N GLY A 207 -8.34 11.01 -15.37
CA GLY A 207 -8.05 9.61 -15.63
C GLY A 207 -8.44 8.71 -14.45
N LEU A 208 -8.07 9.10 -13.22
CA LEU A 208 -8.42 8.39 -11.99
C LEU A 208 -9.92 8.34 -11.76
N LEU A 209 -10.66 9.38 -12.12
CA LEU A 209 -12.10 9.47 -11.95
C LEU A 209 -12.81 8.26 -12.56
N LYS A 210 -12.43 7.83 -13.76
CA LYS A 210 -13.02 6.66 -14.44
C LYS A 210 -12.88 5.38 -13.60
N LEU A 211 -11.72 5.16 -12.97
CA LEU A 211 -11.49 3.99 -12.12
C LEU A 211 -12.30 4.06 -10.82
N LEU A 212 -12.38 5.27 -10.24
CA LEU A 212 -13.12 5.50 -9.00
C LEU A 212 -14.63 5.35 -9.18
N GLU A 213 -15.17 5.68 -10.33
CA GLU A 213 -16.59 5.55 -10.67
C GLU A 213 -17.04 4.10 -10.82
N GLY A 214 -16.17 3.24 -11.32
CA GLY A 214 -16.48 1.85 -11.62
C GLY A 214 -16.83 1.65 -13.09
N THR A 215 -15.81 1.25 -13.87
CA THR A 215 -15.93 0.98 -15.30
C THR A 215 -15.18 -0.29 -15.65
N VAL A 216 -15.56 -0.91 -16.78
CA VAL A 216 -14.80 -2.02 -17.34
C VAL A 216 -13.60 -1.46 -18.11
N VAL A 217 -12.42 -1.87 -17.75
CA VAL A 217 -11.15 -1.41 -18.32
C VAL A 217 -10.44 -2.57 -18.98
N ASN A 218 -9.89 -2.32 -20.19
CA ASN A 218 -9.09 -3.30 -20.91
C ASN A 218 -7.63 -3.21 -20.43
N VAL A 219 -7.19 -4.22 -19.72
CA VAL A 219 -5.86 -4.30 -19.10
C VAL A 219 -4.92 -5.16 -19.96
N PRO A 220 -3.73 -4.67 -20.35
CA PRO A 220 -2.77 -5.47 -21.10
C PRO A 220 -2.18 -6.58 -20.21
N PRO A 221 -2.03 -7.83 -20.73
CA PRO A 221 -1.63 -8.99 -19.92
C PRO A 221 -0.21 -8.94 -19.36
N LYS A 222 0.66 -8.06 -19.87
CA LYS A 222 2.09 -7.95 -19.48
C LYS A 222 2.56 -6.52 -19.27
N GLY A 223 1.74 -5.65 -18.67
CA GLY A 223 2.21 -4.31 -18.26
C GLY A 223 3.11 -3.63 -19.29
N GLY A 224 2.64 -3.38 -20.50
CA GLY A 224 3.41 -2.77 -21.59
C GLY A 224 2.57 -1.78 -22.40
N ARG A 225 3.20 -1.08 -23.36
CA ARG A 225 2.47 -0.19 -24.27
C ARG A 225 1.39 -0.95 -25.01
N LYS A 226 0.22 -0.35 -25.11
CA LYS A 226 -0.95 -0.90 -25.83
C LYS A 226 -0.60 -1.19 -27.28
N HIS A 227 -0.61 -2.48 -27.68
CA HIS A 227 -0.50 -2.91 -29.08
C HIS A 227 -1.85 -3.43 -29.56
N PRO A 228 -2.26 -3.14 -30.80
CA PRO A 228 -3.59 -3.54 -31.34
C PRO A 228 -3.84 -5.06 -31.32
N ASP A 229 -2.78 -5.87 -31.42
CA ASP A 229 -2.86 -7.34 -31.54
C ASP A 229 -2.72 -8.09 -30.20
N GLN A 230 -2.77 -7.40 -29.05
CA GLN A 230 -2.68 -8.04 -27.74
C GLN A 230 -4.07 -8.42 -27.23
N ASN A 231 -4.17 -9.61 -26.64
CA ASN A 231 -5.39 -10.02 -25.90
C ASN A 231 -5.46 -9.22 -24.60
N TYR A 232 -6.41 -8.30 -24.50
CA TYR A 232 -6.68 -7.54 -23.27
C TYR A 232 -7.54 -8.34 -22.32
N THR A 233 -7.23 -8.26 -21.04
CA THR A 233 -8.09 -8.77 -19.96
C THR A 233 -9.04 -7.67 -19.53
N GLN A 234 -10.33 -7.92 -19.52
CA GLN A 234 -11.32 -6.97 -19.01
C GLN A 234 -11.40 -7.08 -17.50
N VAL A 235 -11.30 -5.94 -16.81
CA VAL A 235 -11.43 -5.84 -15.35
C VAL A 235 -12.47 -4.77 -15.02
N ASP A 236 -13.50 -5.14 -14.27
CA ASP A 236 -14.51 -4.20 -13.77
C ASP A 236 -14.05 -3.58 -12.45
N THR A 237 -13.88 -2.26 -12.43
CA THR A 237 -13.44 -1.54 -11.24
C THR A 237 -14.56 -1.25 -10.24
N LYS A 238 -15.81 -1.61 -10.54
CA LYS A 238 -16.97 -1.35 -9.68
C LYS A 238 -16.81 -1.89 -8.26
N ASN A 239 -16.13 -3.03 -8.11
CA ASN A 239 -15.97 -3.72 -6.84
C ASN A 239 -14.57 -3.57 -6.21
N ILE A 240 -13.63 -2.94 -6.90
CA ILE A 240 -12.31 -2.62 -6.34
C ILE A 240 -12.44 -1.47 -5.35
N LEU A 241 -11.88 -1.63 -4.14
CA LEU A 241 -11.82 -0.55 -3.16
C LEU A 241 -10.61 0.33 -3.40
N PHE A 242 -10.84 1.62 -3.64
CA PHE A 242 -9.76 2.61 -3.73
C PHE A 242 -9.63 3.37 -2.41
N ILE A 243 -8.41 3.43 -1.90
CA ILE A 243 -8.02 4.19 -0.72
C ILE A 243 -6.95 5.18 -1.17
N CYS A 244 -7.24 6.46 -1.11
CA CYS A 244 -6.31 7.53 -1.47
C CYS A 244 -5.63 8.09 -0.22
N GLY A 245 -4.33 8.33 -0.26
CA GLY A 245 -3.57 8.96 0.81
C GLY A 245 -2.82 10.20 0.32
N GLY A 246 -2.77 11.25 1.13
CA GLY A 246 -1.97 12.45 0.83
C GLY A 246 -1.53 13.15 2.10
N ALA A 247 -0.41 13.87 2.01
CA ALA A 247 0.08 14.71 3.11
C ALA A 247 -0.77 15.97 3.25
N PHE A 248 -1.15 16.58 2.13
CA PHE A 248 -1.89 17.84 2.05
C PHE A 248 -1.21 18.97 2.84
N ASP A 249 0.11 19.07 2.70
CA ASP A 249 0.91 20.07 3.41
C ASP A 249 0.36 21.49 3.19
N GLY A 250 0.06 22.19 4.30
CA GLY A 250 -0.50 23.55 4.28
C GLY A 250 -2.04 23.61 4.18
N ILE A 251 -2.76 22.47 4.17
CA ILE A 251 -4.24 22.47 4.20
C ILE A 251 -4.79 23.12 5.46
N GLU A 252 -4.03 23.10 6.57
CA GLU A 252 -4.39 23.74 7.83
C GLU A 252 -4.68 25.22 7.65
N THR A 253 -3.97 25.91 6.75
CA THR A 253 -4.22 27.32 6.43
C THR A 253 -5.59 27.53 5.76
N LYS A 254 -6.02 26.57 4.93
CA LYS A 254 -7.35 26.59 4.29
C LYS A 254 -8.44 26.35 5.34
N ILE A 255 -8.23 25.36 6.20
CA ILE A 255 -9.14 25.04 7.32
C ILE A 255 -9.27 26.24 8.25
N ALA A 256 -8.16 26.83 8.69
CA ALA A 256 -8.14 28.01 9.55
C ALA A 256 -8.88 29.19 8.92
N ARG A 257 -8.66 29.45 7.63
CA ARG A 257 -9.35 30.51 6.89
C ARG A 257 -10.86 30.29 6.88
N ARG A 258 -11.31 29.07 6.59
CA ARG A 258 -12.73 28.71 6.61
C ARG A 258 -13.35 28.89 7.99
N LEU A 259 -12.69 28.41 9.03
CA LEU A 259 -13.18 28.53 10.40
C LEU A 259 -13.25 30.00 10.85
N ASN A 260 -12.26 30.82 10.50
CA ASN A 260 -12.25 32.25 10.83
C ASN A 260 -13.30 33.04 10.04
N THR A 261 -13.63 32.65 8.81
CA THR A 261 -14.65 33.34 7.99
C THR A 261 -16.06 33.16 8.57
N HIS A 262 -16.32 32.04 9.22
CA HIS A 262 -17.58 31.78 9.92
C HIS A 262 -17.75 32.55 11.25
N VAL A 263 -16.70 33.22 11.73
CA VAL A 263 -16.71 34.00 12.97
C VAL A 263 -17.19 35.45 12.74
N VAL A 264 -17.35 35.88 11.50
CA VAL A 264 -17.84 37.22 11.14
C VAL A 264 -19.37 37.23 11.10
N GLY A 265 -20.00 37.15 12.29
CA GLY A 265 -21.45 37.26 12.47
C GLY A 265 -21.81 37.52 13.93
N PHE A 266 -23.00 38.07 14.22
CA PHE A 266 -23.44 38.53 15.52
C PHE A 266 -23.42 37.53 16.69
N ASN A 267 -23.09 36.24 16.46
CA ASN A 267 -22.97 35.16 17.46
C ASN A 267 -21.54 34.66 17.67
N SER A 268 -20.52 35.43 17.33
CA SER A 268 -19.13 34.99 17.19
C SER A 268 -18.40 34.69 18.51
N ILE A 269 -18.85 35.25 19.63
CA ILE A 269 -18.06 35.21 20.91
C ILE A 269 -18.16 33.86 21.63
N GLN A 270 -19.24 33.12 21.45
CA GLN A 270 -19.43 31.83 22.16
C GLN A 270 -18.83 30.60 21.48
N ASN A 271 -18.55 30.65 20.16
CA ASN A 271 -18.04 29.49 19.42
C ASN A 271 -16.52 29.45 19.21
N THR A 272 -15.81 30.58 19.38
CA THR A 272 -14.36 30.65 19.24
C THR A 272 -13.58 29.90 20.31
N ALA A 273 -14.19 29.68 21.49
CA ALA A 273 -13.55 28.97 22.60
C ALA A 273 -13.44 27.43 22.42
N LYS A 274 -14.04 26.88 21.36
CA LYS A 274 -14.11 25.42 21.14
C LYS A 274 -13.21 24.89 20.00
N ILE A 275 -12.54 25.78 19.25
CA ILE A 275 -11.68 25.34 18.14
C ILE A 275 -10.29 25.05 18.68
N ASP A 276 -9.87 23.78 18.59
CA ASP A 276 -8.52 23.38 18.91
C ASP A 276 -7.58 23.80 17.78
N LYS A 277 -6.82 24.88 18.03
CA LYS A 277 -5.88 25.43 17.05
C LYS A 277 -4.64 24.54 16.86
N ASN A 278 -4.39 23.60 17.77
CA ASN A 278 -3.25 22.69 17.69
C ASN A 278 -3.57 21.43 16.86
N ASP A 279 -4.86 21.12 16.64
CA ASP A 279 -5.31 19.99 15.83
C ASP A 279 -6.37 20.45 14.80
N LEU A 280 -5.93 21.27 13.85
CA LEU A 280 -6.81 21.78 12.78
C LEU A 280 -7.26 20.68 11.82
N MET A 281 -6.47 19.63 11.65
CA MET A 281 -6.79 18.50 10.76
C MET A 281 -8.09 17.80 11.13
N LYS A 282 -8.46 17.81 12.39
CA LYS A 282 -9.74 17.30 12.91
C LYS A 282 -10.98 17.94 12.26
N TYR A 283 -10.82 19.15 11.73
CA TYR A 283 -11.90 19.90 11.10
C TYR A 283 -11.86 19.83 9.57
N VAL A 284 -11.05 18.97 8.97
CA VAL A 284 -10.94 18.84 7.52
C VAL A 284 -12.29 18.44 6.91
N LEU A 285 -12.68 19.13 5.84
CA LEU A 285 -13.91 18.90 5.09
C LEU A 285 -13.62 18.79 3.59
N PRO A 286 -14.53 18.20 2.79
CA PRO A 286 -14.38 18.11 1.33
C PRO A 286 -14.09 19.45 0.64
N GLN A 287 -14.65 20.54 1.16
CA GLN A 287 -14.40 21.89 0.63
C GLN A 287 -12.96 22.37 0.82
N ASP A 288 -12.26 21.89 1.84
CA ASP A 288 -10.84 22.21 2.05
C ASP A 288 -9.96 21.49 1.04
N LEU A 289 -10.31 20.23 0.68
CA LEU A 289 -9.66 19.48 -0.38
C LEU A 289 -9.86 20.14 -1.75
N LYS A 290 -11.07 20.66 -2.01
CA LYS A 290 -11.34 21.48 -3.21
C LYS A 290 -10.50 22.76 -3.23
N ALA A 291 -10.44 23.48 -2.11
CA ALA A 291 -9.60 24.67 -1.98
C ALA A 291 -8.10 24.37 -2.07
N PHE A 292 -7.69 23.13 -1.80
CA PHE A 292 -6.32 22.66 -1.96
C PHE A 292 -5.96 22.39 -3.44
N GLY A 293 -6.94 21.97 -4.26
CA GLY A 293 -6.75 21.77 -5.71
C GLY A 293 -7.25 20.43 -6.27
N LEU A 294 -7.94 19.61 -5.47
CA LEU A 294 -8.63 18.45 -6.00
C LEU A 294 -9.92 18.87 -6.72
N ILE A 295 -10.21 18.23 -7.85
CA ILE A 295 -11.44 18.49 -8.60
C ILE A 295 -12.68 17.99 -7.84
N PRO A 296 -13.82 18.70 -7.90
CA PRO A 296 -15.04 18.31 -7.19
C PRO A 296 -15.52 16.89 -7.51
N GLU A 297 -15.33 16.45 -8.73
CA GLU A 297 -15.73 15.12 -9.21
C GLU A 297 -15.01 13.99 -8.48
N ILE A 298 -13.69 14.12 -8.31
CA ILE A 298 -12.90 13.14 -7.51
C ILE A 298 -13.33 13.16 -6.05
N ILE A 299 -13.53 14.34 -5.46
CA ILE A 299 -13.97 14.47 -4.08
C ILE A 299 -15.33 13.77 -3.89
N GLY A 300 -16.25 13.92 -4.85
CA GLY A 300 -17.54 13.23 -4.85
C GLY A 300 -17.43 11.70 -4.92
N ARG A 301 -16.34 11.15 -5.48
CA ARG A 301 -16.09 9.70 -5.54
C ARG A 301 -15.25 9.17 -4.38
N LEU A 302 -14.86 10.03 -3.43
CA LEU A 302 -14.15 9.72 -2.20
C LEU A 302 -14.98 10.15 -0.97
N PRO A 303 -16.19 9.59 -0.77
CA PRO A 303 -17.14 10.07 0.23
C PRO A 303 -16.66 9.85 1.67
N VAL A 304 -15.74 8.90 1.89
CA VAL A 304 -15.19 8.64 3.22
C VAL A 304 -13.90 9.42 3.41
N LEU A 305 -14.00 10.56 4.09
CA LEU A 305 -12.86 11.40 4.44
C LEU A 305 -12.45 11.13 5.89
N THR A 306 -11.18 10.82 6.10
CA THR A 306 -10.61 10.69 7.44
C THR A 306 -9.23 11.35 7.50
N TYR A 307 -8.77 11.63 8.71
CA TYR A 307 -7.47 12.27 8.93
C TYR A 307 -6.63 11.47 9.92
N LEU A 308 -5.31 11.62 9.82
CA LEU A 308 -4.35 11.05 10.75
C LEU A 308 -3.66 12.17 11.51
N LYS A 309 -3.56 11.99 12.83
CA LYS A 309 -2.88 12.93 13.71
C LYS A 309 -1.37 12.87 13.51
N PRO A 310 -0.67 13.98 13.61
CA PRO A 310 0.78 13.98 13.72
C PRO A 310 1.23 13.10 14.89
N LEU A 311 2.37 12.45 14.75
CA LEU A 311 2.92 11.58 15.79
C LEU A 311 3.75 12.43 16.76
N ASP A 312 3.36 12.43 18.03
CA ASP A 312 4.13 13.02 19.10
C ASP A 312 5.25 12.07 19.60
N ARG A 313 6.10 12.56 20.49
CA ARG A 313 7.21 11.80 21.07
C ARG A 313 6.72 10.50 21.76
N GLU A 314 5.60 10.57 22.47
CA GLU A 314 5.04 9.41 23.16
C GLU A 314 4.54 8.35 22.19
N ALA A 315 3.86 8.77 21.11
CA ALA A 315 3.44 7.86 20.05
C ALA A 315 4.63 7.19 19.36
N LEU A 316 5.69 7.94 19.04
CA LEU A 316 6.93 7.40 18.46
C LEU A 316 7.58 6.35 19.37
N ARG A 317 7.61 6.61 20.69
CA ARG A 317 8.13 5.65 21.68
C ARG A 317 7.33 4.35 21.69
N LYS A 318 6.00 4.44 21.65
CA LYS A 318 5.12 3.29 21.57
C LYS A 318 5.28 2.53 20.25
N ILE A 319 5.35 3.23 19.12
CA ILE A 319 5.56 2.64 17.78
C ILE A 319 6.84 1.80 17.74
N LEU A 320 7.87 2.24 18.44
CA LEU A 320 9.16 1.54 18.46
C LEU A 320 9.07 0.16 19.13
N VAL A 321 8.17 -0.02 20.12
CA VAL A 321 8.16 -1.20 21.02
C VAL A 321 6.86 -1.99 21.03
N GLU A 322 5.69 -1.31 21.08
CA GLU A 322 4.41 -1.97 21.40
C GLU A 322 3.84 -2.81 20.26
N PRO A 323 3.78 -2.34 18.99
CA PRO A 323 3.11 -3.06 17.92
C PRO A 323 3.58 -4.52 17.81
N LYS A 324 2.69 -5.39 17.35
CA LYS A 324 2.99 -6.81 17.13
C LYS A 324 4.21 -7.01 16.23
N ASN A 325 4.40 -6.15 15.25
CA ASN A 325 5.54 -6.11 14.36
C ASN A 325 6.36 -4.82 14.57
N SER A 326 6.66 -4.47 15.83
CA SER A 326 7.46 -3.28 16.14
C SER A 326 8.89 -3.40 15.66
N ILE A 327 9.57 -2.26 15.46
CA ILE A 327 10.95 -2.21 14.96
C ILE A 327 11.88 -3.00 15.89
N VAL A 328 11.78 -2.79 17.20
CA VAL A 328 12.60 -3.50 18.19
C VAL A 328 12.39 -5.01 18.08
N LYS A 329 11.14 -5.48 18.01
CA LYS A 329 10.85 -6.93 17.88
C LYS A 329 11.40 -7.53 16.59
N GLN A 330 11.41 -6.77 15.49
CA GLN A 330 11.99 -7.24 14.23
C GLN A 330 13.50 -7.44 14.35
N PHE A 331 14.23 -6.46 14.89
CA PHE A 331 15.68 -6.61 15.09
C PHE A 331 16.02 -7.66 16.14
N THR A 332 15.28 -7.72 17.26
CA THR A 332 15.45 -8.80 18.25
C THR A 332 15.31 -10.18 17.58
N LYS A 333 14.30 -10.33 16.68
CA LYS A 333 14.12 -11.59 15.96
C LYS A 333 15.25 -11.91 14.99
N LEU A 334 15.83 -10.92 14.32
CA LEU A 334 17.00 -11.10 13.45
C LEU A 334 18.20 -11.62 14.24
N PHE A 335 18.50 -11.01 15.38
CA PHE A 335 19.60 -11.45 16.24
C PHE A 335 19.36 -12.82 16.88
N GLU A 336 18.11 -13.16 17.25
CA GLU A 336 17.74 -14.49 17.71
C GLU A 336 18.04 -15.58 16.69
N MET A 337 17.88 -15.31 15.38
CA MET A 337 18.20 -16.27 14.31
C MET A 337 19.69 -16.61 14.26
N ASP A 338 20.55 -15.70 14.71
CA ASP A 338 21.99 -15.90 14.85
C ASP A 338 22.38 -16.40 16.25
N GLY A 339 21.40 -16.71 17.11
CA GLY A 339 21.62 -17.19 18.48
C GLY A 339 22.03 -16.10 19.46
N ILE A 340 21.83 -14.84 19.12
CA ILE A 340 22.22 -13.66 19.91
C ILE A 340 20.98 -13.04 20.55
N LYS A 341 20.99 -12.78 21.84
CA LYS A 341 19.92 -12.10 22.55
C LYS A 341 20.15 -10.60 22.51
N LEU A 342 19.34 -9.87 21.74
CA LEU A 342 19.36 -8.42 21.66
C LEU A 342 18.38 -7.81 22.67
N THR A 343 18.85 -6.84 23.46
CA THR A 343 18.04 -6.06 24.39
C THR A 343 18.32 -4.58 24.25
N PHE A 344 17.31 -3.74 24.46
CA PHE A 344 17.44 -2.28 24.46
C PHE A 344 17.06 -1.76 25.84
N THR A 345 17.91 -0.91 26.41
CA THR A 345 17.55 -0.18 27.64
C THR A 345 16.56 0.93 27.34
N ASP A 346 15.76 1.35 28.32
CA ASP A 346 14.84 2.48 28.16
C ASP A 346 15.56 3.75 27.72
N GLY A 347 16.76 4.00 28.25
CA GLY A 347 17.59 5.14 27.86
C GLY A 347 18.03 5.12 26.39
N ALA A 348 18.28 3.93 25.82
CA ALA A 348 18.58 3.79 24.39
C ALA A 348 17.35 4.08 23.52
N LEU A 349 16.20 3.53 23.90
CA LEU A 349 14.95 3.75 23.19
C LEU A 349 14.52 5.22 23.20
N ASP A 350 14.66 5.89 24.34
CA ASP A 350 14.37 7.32 24.46
C ASP A 350 15.33 8.16 23.61
N TYR A 351 16.63 7.81 23.58
CA TYR A 351 17.61 8.47 22.72
C TYR A 351 17.27 8.34 21.24
N ILE A 352 16.88 7.14 20.78
CA ILE A 352 16.46 6.88 19.39
C ILE A 352 15.25 7.75 19.02
N VAL A 353 14.25 7.83 19.92
CA VAL A 353 13.06 8.65 19.71
C VAL A 353 13.41 10.14 19.67
N ASP A 354 14.27 10.63 20.57
CA ASP A 354 14.69 12.03 20.62
C ASP A 354 15.40 12.41 19.31
N LYS A 355 16.25 11.53 18.78
CA LYS A 355 16.90 11.74 17.47
C LYS A 355 15.92 11.72 16.29
N ALA A 356 14.91 10.86 16.32
CA ALA A 356 13.87 10.85 15.30
C ALA A 356 13.04 12.15 15.29
N VAL A 357 12.77 12.72 16.46
CA VAL A 357 12.09 14.02 16.63
C VAL A 357 13.00 15.16 16.17
N GLU A 358 14.27 15.16 16.59
CA GLU A 358 15.28 16.17 16.21
C GLU A 358 15.43 16.26 14.69
N TYR A 359 15.54 15.11 14.02
CA TYR A 359 15.69 15.03 12.56
C TYR A 359 14.38 15.18 11.79
N LYS A 360 13.24 15.34 12.48
CA LYS A 360 11.89 15.45 11.89
C LYS A 360 11.53 14.31 10.93
N LEU A 361 12.03 13.12 11.19
CA LEU A 361 11.88 11.96 10.31
C LEU A 361 10.56 11.19 10.51
N GLY A 362 9.83 11.46 11.60
CA GLY A 362 8.63 10.75 11.97
C GLY A 362 8.88 9.24 12.20
N ALA A 363 7.85 8.41 12.06
CA ALA A 363 7.97 6.98 12.31
C ALA A 363 8.88 6.25 11.31
N ARG A 364 9.03 6.74 10.07
CA ARG A 364 9.95 6.14 9.09
C ARG A 364 11.40 6.22 9.54
N GLY A 365 11.80 7.34 10.16
CA GLY A 365 13.15 7.55 10.64
C GLY A 365 13.54 6.66 11.82
N LEU A 366 12.58 6.20 12.63
CA LEU A 366 12.87 5.28 13.73
C LEU A 366 13.59 4.02 13.24
N ARG A 367 13.16 3.46 12.11
CA ARG A 367 13.79 2.27 11.54
C ARG A 367 15.23 2.52 11.12
N SER A 368 15.48 3.61 10.39
CA SER A 368 16.83 3.97 9.93
C SER A 368 17.77 4.23 11.10
N ILE A 369 17.30 4.92 12.15
CA ILE A 369 18.12 5.18 13.34
C ILE A 369 18.44 3.87 14.07
N VAL A 370 17.47 2.99 14.28
CA VAL A 370 17.74 1.68 14.92
C VAL A 370 18.70 0.86 14.07
N GLU A 371 18.52 0.84 12.75
CA GLU A 371 19.40 0.13 11.82
C GLU A 371 20.85 0.66 11.91
N SER A 372 21.04 1.98 11.90
CA SER A 372 22.36 2.59 12.09
C SER A 372 23.00 2.20 13.43
N VAL A 373 22.21 2.12 14.50
CA VAL A 373 22.71 1.74 15.85
C VAL A 373 23.17 0.29 15.91
N VAL A 374 22.49 -0.64 15.19
CA VAL A 374 22.79 -2.08 15.29
C VAL A 374 23.58 -2.62 14.11
N ASN A 375 23.85 -1.81 13.09
CA ASN A 375 24.47 -2.24 11.83
C ASN A 375 25.83 -2.90 12.03
N GLU A 376 26.72 -2.27 12.80
CA GLU A 376 28.07 -2.82 13.08
C GLU A 376 27.96 -4.15 13.85
N ALA A 377 27.06 -4.21 14.83
CA ALA A 377 26.80 -5.44 15.56
C ALA A 377 26.26 -6.56 14.66
N MET A 378 25.37 -6.24 13.70
CA MET A 378 24.88 -7.22 12.73
C MET A 378 25.97 -7.73 11.78
N PHE A 379 26.96 -6.89 11.48
CA PHE A 379 28.10 -7.30 10.65
C PHE A 379 29.10 -8.19 11.41
N GLU A 380 29.43 -7.81 12.65
CA GLU A 380 30.52 -8.48 13.39
C GLU A 380 30.09 -9.71 14.19
N LEU A 381 28.93 -9.62 14.90
CA LEU A 381 28.57 -10.60 15.92
C LEU A 381 28.24 -12.00 15.40
N PRO A 382 27.63 -12.19 14.21
CA PRO A 382 27.41 -13.53 13.68
C PRO A 382 28.69 -14.36 13.49
N SER A 383 29.84 -13.69 13.33
CA SER A 383 31.17 -14.32 13.20
C SER A 383 31.92 -14.48 14.53
N LYS A 384 31.34 -13.98 15.63
CA LYS A 384 31.94 -13.98 16.97
C LYS A 384 31.10 -14.86 17.92
N ASP A 385 31.70 -15.53 18.89
CA ASP A 385 30.99 -16.31 19.91
C ASP A 385 30.41 -15.40 21.01
N VAL A 386 29.52 -14.47 20.59
CA VAL A 386 28.82 -13.53 21.48
C VAL A 386 27.36 -13.93 21.54
N LYS A 387 26.82 -14.11 22.75
CA LYS A 387 25.44 -14.60 22.95
C LYS A 387 24.44 -13.51 23.35
N GLU A 388 24.91 -12.37 23.78
CA GLU A 388 24.04 -11.27 24.24
C GLU A 388 24.61 -9.92 23.81
N LEU A 389 23.71 -9.02 23.39
CA LEU A 389 24.01 -7.60 23.12
C LEU A 389 22.97 -6.74 23.84
N GLU A 390 23.43 -5.88 24.72
CA GLU A 390 22.61 -4.84 25.35
C GLU A 390 22.92 -3.49 24.74
N VAL A 391 21.93 -2.91 24.08
CA VAL A 391 22.03 -1.55 23.52
C VAL A 391 21.68 -0.55 24.60
N THR A 392 22.71 0.10 25.13
CA THR A 392 22.60 1.21 26.09
C THR A 392 22.51 2.54 25.36
N ARG A 393 22.17 3.61 26.09
CA ARG A 393 22.16 4.98 25.54
C ARG A 393 23.52 5.37 24.95
N ASP A 394 24.61 5.07 25.66
CA ASP A 394 25.96 5.45 25.25
C ASP A 394 26.38 4.67 24.00
N TYR A 395 26.04 3.37 23.94
CA TYR A 395 26.25 2.56 22.76
C TYR A 395 25.50 3.14 21.54
N ALA A 396 24.21 3.45 21.70
CA ALA A 396 23.42 4.02 20.64
C ALA A 396 23.95 5.37 20.14
N ALA A 397 24.45 6.21 21.06
CA ALA A 397 25.05 7.48 20.72
C ALA A 397 26.35 7.33 19.93
N GLN A 398 27.24 6.43 20.36
CA GLN A 398 28.53 6.17 19.69
C GLN A 398 28.32 5.62 18.25
N GLU A 399 27.42 4.65 18.08
CA GLU A 399 27.20 4.05 16.76
C GLU A 399 26.52 5.03 15.79
N LEU A 400 25.57 5.83 16.28
CA LEU A 400 24.92 6.85 15.45
C LEU A 400 25.92 7.96 15.04
N GLU A 401 26.81 8.40 15.92
CA GLU A 401 27.85 9.37 15.57
C GLU A 401 28.85 8.84 14.53
N LYS A 402 29.25 7.57 14.63
CA LYS A 402 30.11 6.93 13.63
C LYS A 402 29.43 6.91 12.25
N SER A 403 28.15 6.53 12.20
CA SER A 403 27.36 6.50 10.96
C SER A 403 27.28 7.89 10.32
N THR A 404 27.00 8.93 11.10
CA THR A 404 26.90 10.31 10.61
C THR A 404 28.22 10.84 10.05
N ARG A 405 29.35 10.58 10.72
CA ARG A 405 30.68 10.98 10.23
C ARG A 405 31.08 10.27 8.94
N SER A 406 30.68 9.02 8.77
CA SER A 406 30.92 8.27 7.54
C SER A 406 30.16 8.87 6.34
N GLU A 407 28.93 9.34 6.54
CA GLU A 407 28.12 9.99 5.51
C GLU A 407 28.68 11.39 5.14
N GLU A 408 29.12 12.18 6.12
CA GLU A 408 29.76 13.49 5.87
C GLU A 408 31.03 13.33 5.05
N HIS A 409 31.91 12.39 5.39
CA HIS A 409 33.14 12.11 4.63
C HIS A 409 32.82 11.61 3.20
N THR A 410 31.76 10.84 3.01
CA THR A 410 31.38 10.36 1.67
C THR A 410 30.82 11.49 0.81
N SER A 411 30.07 12.42 1.39
CA SER A 411 29.55 13.61 0.69
C SER A 411 30.64 14.62 0.34
N GLU A 412 31.63 14.81 1.19
CA GLU A 412 32.82 15.64 0.90
C GLU A 412 33.67 15.05 -0.23
N LEU A 413 33.90 13.74 -0.25
CA LEU A 413 34.63 13.06 -1.32
C LEU A 413 33.91 13.14 -2.66
N GLN A 414 32.57 13.04 -2.67
CA GLN A 414 31.78 13.21 -3.88
C GLN A 414 31.80 14.65 -4.42
N SER A 415 31.85 15.65 -3.54
CA SER A 415 31.98 17.05 -3.93
C SER A 415 33.37 17.38 -4.50
N HIS A 416 34.42 16.66 -4.09
CA HIS A 416 35.80 16.84 -4.62
C HIS A 416 36.06 16.07 -5.93
N VAL A 417 35.23 15.12 -6.32
CA VAL A 417 35.39 14.37 -7.59
C VAL A 417 34.61 15.03 -8.74
N MET A 418 33.82 16.06 -8.46
CA MET A 418 33.07 16.82 -9.47
C MET A 418 33.69 18.21 -9.82
N ILE A 419 35.00 18.42 -9.59
CA ILE A 419 35.74 19.60 -10.07
C ILE A 419 36.73 19.21 -11.17
#